data_4f4e013111f29c2c40e718b62726195f
#
_entry.id   4f4e013111f29c2c40e718b62726195f
#
_cell.length_a   1.000
_cell.length_b   1.000
_cell.length_c   1.000
_cell.angle_alpha   90.00
_cell.angle_beta   90.00
_cell.angle_gamma   90.00
#
_symmetry.space_group_name_H-M   'P 1'
#
loop_
_entity.id
_entity.type
_entity.pdbx_description
1 polymer ?
#
loop_
_entity_poly.entity_id
_entity_poly.type
_entity_poly.pdbx_seq_one_letter_code
_entity_poly.pdbx_strand_id
1 'polypeptide(L)'
;CIRDRPIIEIAFICGYESQQSFSLAFKAMYKSPPAEYREERSFYPLQLRFILHRRTTAMEFTIQDIRLAEKKDIADWMNLMRLVIDGYPVMDEDDYLAKLEESIDEKRALVLREGDILIGAMAFTYSPGSIEFLGVHPQYRNRGLQKLFLDALLETYLPGQEISTTTFREQDKADTGHRDMLLQLGFAEKELLTEFGYPTQRFVLPPKKQEDIQHG
;
A
#
# COMPACT_ATOMS: atom_id res chain seq x y z
N CYS A 1 -20.86 5.70 28.05
CA CYS A 1 -19.83 5.60 27.01
C CYS A 1 -20.48 5.73 25.63
N ILE A 2 -19.81 6.37 24.65
CA ILE A 2 -20.33 6.48 23.26
C ILE A 2 -20.59 5.09 22.65
N ARG A 3 -19.86 4.08 23.06
CA ARG A 3 -20.01 2.69 22.60
C ARG A 3 -21.42 2.09 22.80
N ASP A 4 -22.11 2.50 23.83
CA ASP A 4 -23.40 1.89 24.22
C ASP A 4 -24.60 2.63 23.66
N ARG A 5 -24.36 3.75 22.93
CA ARG A 5 -25.42 4.53 22.32
C ARG A 5 -25.91 3.91 21.01
N PRO A 6 -27.18 4.10 20.66
CA PRO A 6 -27.68 3.78 19.33
C PRO A 6 -26.86 4.47 18.24
N ILE A 7 -26.64 3.78 17.12
CA ILE A 7 -25.82 4.32 16.01
C ILE A 7 -26.38 5.65 15.47
N ILE A 8 -27.70 5.80 15.48
CA ILE A 8 -28.36 7.03 15.09
C ILE A 8 -27.98 8.23 15.98
N GLU A 9 -27.87 8.02 17.29
CA GLU A 9 -27.43 9.08 18.22
C GLU A 9 -25.95 9.46 17.96
N ILE A 10 -25.13 8.45 17.69
CA ILE A 10 -23.72 8.70 17.34
C ILE A 10 -23.64 9.50 16.03
N ALA A 11 -24.44 9.16 15.03
CA ALA A 11 -24.50 9.89 13.77
C ALA A 11 -24.82 11.38 13.99
N PHE A 12 -25.83 11.69 14.79
CA PHE A 12 -26.18 13.08 15.10
C PHE A 12 -25.11 13.80 15.91
N ILE A 13 -24.48 13.14 16.88
CA ILE A 13 -23.36 13.70 17.65
C ILE A 13 -22.16 14.01 16.75
N CYS A 14 -21.93 13.19 15.72
CA CYS A 14 -20.89 13.41 14.71
C CYS A 14 -21.27 14.41 13.60
N GLY A 15 -22.44 15.04 13.69
CA GLY A 15 -22.89 16.08 12.74
C GLY A 15 -23.54 15.55 11.45
N TYR A 16 -23.88 14.26 11.40
CA TYR A 16 -24.58 13.69 10.24
C TYR A 16 -26.09 13.85 10.36
N GLU A 17 -26.75 14.15 9.26
CA GLU A 17 -28.21 14.34 9.21
C GLU A 17 -29.01 13.02 9.29
N SER A 18 -28.35 11.88 9.04
CA SER A 18 -28.99 10.55 9.10
C SER A 18 -28.00 9.46 9.50
N GLN A 19 -28.54 8.37 10.03
CA GLN A 19 -27.75 7.15 10.31
C GLN A 19 -27.16 6.58 9.01
N GLN A 20 -27.85 6.70 7.90
CA GLN A 20 -27.40 6.16 6.62
C GLN A 20 -26.15 6.90 6.10
N SER A 21 -26.17 8.24 6.11
CA SER A 21 -25.00 9.04 5.69
C SER A 21 -23.79 8.79 6.60
N PHE A 22 -24.01 8.69 7.90
CA PHE A 22 -22.98 8.30 8.86
C PHE A 22 -22.42 6.90 8.56
N SER A 23 -23.31 5.90 8.35
CA SER A 23 -22.88 4.52 8.12
C SER A 23 -22.10 4.36 6.82
N LEU A 24 -22.45 5.11 5.76
CA LEU A 24 -21.69 5.14 4.50
C LEU A 24 -20.30 5.74 4.72
N ALA A 25 -20.21 6.90 5.38
CA ALA A 25 -18.94 7.54 5.67
C ALA A 25 -18.06 6.68 6.60
N PHE A 26 -18.69 6.07 7.62
CA PHE A 26 -18.01 5.17 8.54
C PHE A 26 -17.47 3.93 7.81
N LYS A 27 -18.29 3.29 6.96
CA LYS A 27 -17.87 2.13 6.17
C LYS A 27 -16.75 2.50 5.18
N ALA A 28 -16.80 3.67 4.56
CA ALA A 28 -15.72 4.14 3.71
C ALA A 28 -14.40 4.29 4.47
N MET A 29 -14.47 4.73 5.73
CA MET A 29 -13.32 4.99 6.60
C MET A 29 -12.78 3.73 7.30
N TYR A 30 -13.68 2.89 7.84
CA TYR A 30 -13.34 1.73 8.68
C TYR A 30 -13.52 0.38 7.99
N LYS A 31 -13.97 0.38 6.71
CA LYS A 31 -14.21 -0.78 5.84
C LYS A 31 -15.33 -1.73 6.30
N SER A 32 -15.89 -1.50 7.48
CA SER A 32 -16.98 -2.27 8.08
C SER A 32 -18.10 -1.33 8.53
N PRO A 33 -19.36 -1.74 8.46
CA PRO A 33 -20.48 -0.96 9.00
C PRO A 33 -20.32 -0.71 10.51
N PRO A 34 -20.85 0.41 11.05
CA PRO A 34 -20.72 0.73 12.48
C PRO A 34 -21.21 -0.36 13.44
N ALA A 35 -22.24 -1.12 13.05
CA ALA A 35 -22.79 -2.21 13.86
C ALA A 35 -21.80 -3.38 13.96
N GLU A 36 -21.31 -3.87 12.83
CA GLU A 36 -20.32 -4.95 12.74
C GLU A 36 -19.03 -4.55 13.45
N TYR A 37 -18.51 -3.36 13.19
CA TYR A 37 -17.32 -2.83 13.86
C TYR A 37 -17.44 -2.81 15.39
N ARG A 38 -18.64 -2.57 15.89
CA ARG A 38 -18.93 -2.60 17.34
C ARG A 38 -18.87 -4.02 17.90
N GLU A 39 -19.35 -5.02 17.15
CA GLU A 39 -19.40 -6.42 17.55
C GLU A 39 -18.03 -7.09 17.50
N GLU A 40 -17.26 -6.82 16.45
CA GLU A 40 -15.94 -7.43 16.23
C GLU A 40 -14.89 -7.02 17.27
N ARG A 41 -15.11 -5.93 18.00
CA ARG A 41 -14.17 -5.36 18.99
C ARG A 41 -12.74 -5.16 18.48
N SER A 42 -12.54 -5.30 17.19
CA SER A 42 -11.26 -5.02 16.55
C SER A 42 -11.06 -3.50 16.52
N PHE A 43 -10.02 -3.03 17.18
CA PHE A 43 -9.68 -1.60 17.16
C PHE A 43 -8.79 -1.36 15.95
N TYR A 44 -9.35 -0.74 14.92
CA TYR A 44 -8.52 -0.21 13.85
C TYR A 44 -8.05 1.19 14.29
N PRO A 45 -6.76 1.39 14.61
CA PRO A 45 -6.28 2.68 15.04
C PRO A 45 -6.19 3.60 13.82
N LEU A 46 -7.21 4.45 13.60
CA LEU A 46 -7.10 5.56 12.64
C LEU A 46 -6.02 6.58 13.05
N GLN A 47 -5.76 6.66 14.34
CA GLN A 47 -4.60 7.39 14.85
C GLN A 47 -3.46 6.40 15.05
N LEU A 48 -2.66 6.27 14.01
CA LEU A 48 -1.32 5.72 14.16
C LEU A 48 -0.61 6.50 15.25
N ARG A 49 0.06 5.79 16.15
CA ARG A 49 0.84 6.41 17.22
C ARG A 49 1.78 7.42 16.59
N PHE A 50 1.43 8.71 16.67
CA PHE A 50 2.28 9.77 16.15
C PHE A 50 3.51 9.85 17.05
N ILE A 51 4.61 9.29 16.60
CA ILE A 51 5.89 9.46 17.24
C ILE A 51 6.40 10.83 16.78
N LEU A 52 6.30 11.83 17.68
CA LEU A 52 7.01 13.08 17.49
C LEU A 52 8.50 12.77 17.52
N HIS A 53 9.07 12.45 16.38
CA HIS A 53 10.52 12.54 16.26
C HIS A 53 10.89 14.01 16.45
N ARG A 54 11.53 14.34 17.58
CA ARG A 54 12.31 15.57 17.66
C ARG A 54 13.08 15.67 16.35
N ARG A 55 12.96 16.81 15.66
CA ARG A 55 13.74 17.15 14.47
C ARG A 55 15.24 16.99 14.75
N THR A 56 15.71 15.82 14.69
CA THR A 56 17.09 15.48 14.45
C THR A 56 17.11 15.01 13.00
N THR A 57 17.67 15.83 12.12
CA THR A 57 17.99 15.56 10.71
C THR A 57 17.13 14.47 10.09
N ALA A 58 16.31 14.82 9.09
CA ALA A 58 15.52 13.84 8.35
C ALA A 58 16.42 12.63 8.08
N MET A 59 16.11 11.47 8.67
CA MET A 59 16.80 10.25 8.32
C MET A 59 16.44 9.99 6.85
N GLU A 60 17.40 10.23 5.98
CA GLU A 60 17.29 9.87 4.58
C GLU A 60 17.50 8.37 4.50
N PHE A 61 16.45 7.65 4.17
CA PHE A 61 16.55 6.23 3.86
C PHE A 61 17.29 6.04 2.54
N THR A 62 18.09 5.00 2.47
CA THR A 62 18.87 4.63 1.29
C THR A 62 18.42 3.24 0.80
N ILE A 63 18.85 2.88 -0.40
CA ILE A 63 18.59 1.53 -0.95
C ILE A 63 19.09 0.42 -0.03
N GLN A 64 20.18 0.65 0.71
CA GLN A 64 20.76 -0.32 1.65
C GLN A 64 19.89 -0.57 2.88
N ASP A 65 18.95 0.32 3.19
CA ASP A 65 18.00 0.12 4.29
C ASP A 65 16.84 -0.81 3.88
N ILE A 66 16.67 -1.04 2.58
CA ILE A 66 15.70 -2.00 2.04
C ILE A 66 16.32 -3.39 2.04
N ARG A 67 15.64 -4.33 2.66
CA ARG A 67 16.08 -5.72 2.74
C ARG A 67 15.01 -6.69 2.30
N LEU A 68 15.39 -7.93 2.05
CA LEU A 68 14.46 -9.03 1.88
C LEU A 68 13.62 -9.21 3.15
N ALA A 69 12.33 -9.47 2.95
CA ALA A 69 11.42 -9.82 4.02
C ALA A 69 11.73 -11.22 4.57
N GLU A 70 11.51 -11.40 5.84
CA GLU A 70 11.61 -12.68 6.54
C GLU A 70 10.26 -13.06 7.14
N LYS A 71 10.07 -14.32 7.51
CA LYS A 71 8.79 -14.80 8.10
C LYS A 71 8.38 -14.02 9.37
N LYS A 72 9.33 -13.47 10.11
CA LYS A 72 9.05 -12.57 11.24
C LYS A 72 8.39 -11.25 10.86
N ASP A 73 8.51 -10.82 9.60
CA ASP A 73 7.93 -9.56 9.11
C ASP A 73 6.45 -9.71 8.70
N ILE A 74 5.94 -10.94 8.59
CA ILE A 74 4.58 -11.23 8.08
C ILE A 74 3.50 -10.47 8.85
N ALA A 75 3.55 -10.50 10.18
CA ALA A 75 2.53 -9.83 11.00
C ALA A 75 2.48 -8.31 10.75
N ASP A 76 3.65 -7.67 10.68
CA ASP A 76 3.75 -6.24 10.39
C ASP A 76 3.42 -5.92 8.93
N TRP A 77 3.76 -6.81 8.00
CA TRP A 77 3.36 -6.69 6.60
C TRP A 77 1.84 -6.71 6.44
N MET A 78 1.16 -7.69 7.07
CA MET A 78 -0.30 -7.78 7.03
C MET A 78 -0.96 -6.53 7.66
N ASN A 79 -0.38 -6.00 8.74
CA ASN A 79 -0.84 -4.74 9.33
C ASN A 79 -0.68 -3.55 8.36
N LEU A 80 0.48 -3.44 7.69
CA LEU A 80 0.71 -2.40 6.70
C LEU A 80 -0.24 -2.56 5.51
N MET A 81 -0.42 -3.78 5.01
CA MET A 81 -1.32 -4.07 3.91
C MET A 81 -2.75 -3.60 4.20
N ARG A 82 -3.29 -3.92 5.38
CA ARG A 82 -4.63 -3.44 5.81
C ARG A 82 -4.73 -1.92 5.89
N LEU A 83 -3.60 -1.23 6.18
CA LEU A 83 -3.55 0.24 6.22
C LEU A 83 -3.56 0.89 4.84
N VAL A 84 -3.00 0.23 3.83
CA VAL A 84 -2.72 0.85 2.53
C VAL A 84 -3.62 0.37 1.40
N ILE A 85 -4.19 -0.82 1.52
CA ILE A 85 -5.15 -1.33 0.53
C ILE A 85 -6.52 -0.75 0.83
N ASP A 86 -6.93 0.21 0.00
CA ASP A 86 -8.24 0.81 0.02
C ASP A 86 -9.14 0.20 -1.07
N GLY A 87 -10.30 -0.33 -0.65
CA GLY A 87 -11.41 -0.54 -1.57
C GLY A 87 -11.43 -1.81 -2.41
N TYR A 88 -10.55 -2.78 -2.19
CA TYR A 88 -10.70 -4.10 -2.81
C TYR A 88 -11.90 -4.83 -2.19
N PRO A 89 -12.94 -5.14 -2.96
CA PRO A 89 -14.21 -5.58 -2.40
C PRO A 89 -14.16 -6.96 -1.72
N VAL A 90 -13.20 -7.80 -2.03
CA VAL A 90 -13.04 -9.11 -1.37
C VAL A 90 -11.58 -9.56 -1.52
N MET A 91 -10.73 -9.15 -0.59
CA MET A 91 -9.43 -9.80 -0.48
C MET A 91 -9.54 -10.91 0.54
N ASP A 92 -9.30 -12.14 0.11
CA ASP A 92 -9.13 -13.28 1.00
C ASP A 92 -7.75 -13.13 1.69
N GLU A 93 -7.77 -12.85 3.00
CA GLU A 93 -6.52 -12.65 3.75
C GLU A 93 -5.69 -13.95 3.82
N ASP A 94 -6.32 -15.11 3.83
CA ASP A 94 -5.62 -16.40 3.89
C ASP A 94 -4.90 -16.66 2.56
N ASP A 95 -5.56 -16.40 1.43
CA ASP A 95 -4.95 -16.47 0.10
C ASP A 95 -3.79 -15.46 -0.06
N TYR A 96 -3.97 -14.24 0.46
CA TYR A 96 -2.92 -13.22 0.43
C TYR A 96 -1.71 -13.64 1.29
N LEU A 97 -1.96 -14.17 2.48
CA LEU A 97 -0.91 -14.66 3.38
C LEU A 97 -0.11 -15.80 2.74
N ALA A 98 -0.78 -16.77 2.11
CA ALA A 98 -0.11 -17.85 1.42
C ALA A 98 0.82 -17.35 0.30
N LYS A 99 0.35 -16.38 -0.51
CA LYS A 99 1.17 -15.73 -1.56
C LYS A 99 2.32 -14.91 -0.99
N LEU A 100 2.13 -14.27 0.16
CA LEU A 100 3.19 -13.53 0.83
C LEU A 100 4.28 -14.48 1.34
N GLU A 101 3.90 -15.60 1.95
CA GLU A 101 4.85 -16.62 2.40
C GLU A 101 5.67 -17.18 1.24
N GLU A 102 5.03 -17.49 0.11
CA GLU A 102 5.69 -17.90 -1.13
C GLU A 102 6.67 -16.81 -1.62
N SER A 103 6.24 -15.55 -1.65
CA SER A 103 7.08 -14.43 -2.08
C SER A 103 8.31 -14.23 -1.17
N ILE A 104 8.17 -14.48 0.13
CA ILE A 104 9.29 -14.45 1.08
C ILE A 104 10.26 -15.60 0.83
N ASP A 105 9.75 -16.82 0.69
CA ASP A 105 10.55 -18.01 0.46
C ASP A 105 11.31 -17.94 -0.89
N GLU A 106 10.70 -17.32 -1.91
CA GLU A 106 11.32 -17.08 -3.23
C GLU A 106 12.15 -15.78 -3.30
N LYS A 107 12.30 -15.05 -2.20
CA LYS A 107 13.05 -13.77 -2.11
C LYS A 107 12.50 -12.68 -3.04
N ARG A 108 11.18 -12.61 -3.17
CA ARG A 108 10.44 -11.64 -3.99
C ARG A 108 9.69 -10.59 -3.13
N ALA A 109 10.02 -10.50 -1.86
CA ALA A 109 9.42 -9.56 -0.92
C ALA A 109 10.49 -8.69 -0.27
N LEU A 110 10.28 -7.37 -0.28
CA LEU A 110 11.18 -6.36 0.27
C LEU A 110 10.49 -5.59 1.38
N VAL A 111 11.26 -5.18 2.38
CA VAL A 111 10.76 -4.37 3.50
C VAL A 111 11.73 -3.25 3.85
N LEU A 112 11.14 -2.15 4.34
CA LEU A 112 11.85 -1.03 4.94
C LEU A 112 11.27 -0.76 6.33
N ARG A 113 12.14 -0.58 7.32
CA ARG A 113 11.74 -0.33 8.71
C ARG A 113 12.37 0.95 9.25
N GLU A 114 11.66 1.61 10.15
CA GLU A 114 12.22 2.64 11.04
C GLU A 114 12.07 2.13 12.48
N GLY A 115 13.16 1.67 13.07
CA GLY A 115 13.14 0.95 14.35
C GLY A 115 12.25 -0.31 14.25
N ASP A 116 11.25 -0.39 15.12
CA ASP A 116 10.33 -1.54 15.15
C ASP A 116 9.13 -1.41 14.18
N ILE A 117 9.00 -0.27 13.49
CA ILE A 117 7.86 -0.01 12.61
C ILE A 117 8.21 -0.40 11.17
N LEU A 118 7.37 -1.20 10.54
CA LEU A 118 7.45 -1.48 9.11
C LEU A 118 6.79 -0.32 8.35
N ILE A 119 7.61 0.48 7.66
CA ILE A 119 7.19 1.72 7.00
C ILE A 119 6.96 1.58 5.50
N GLY A 120 7.45 0.51 4.91
CA GLY A 120 7.24 0.20 3.50
C GLY A 120 7.45 -1.28 3.21
N ALA A 121 6.75 -1.77 2.20
CA ALA A 121 6.84 -3.14 1.73
C ALA A 121 6.56 -3.22 0.22
N MET A 122 7.26 -4.13 -0.48
CA MET A 122 7.09 -4.39 -1.90
C MET A 122 7.16 -5.89 -2.17
N ALA A 123 6.21 -6.42 -2.95
CA ALA A 123 6.29 -7.75 -3.56
C ALA A 123 6.43 -7.60 -5.07
N PHE A 124 7.23 -8.48 -5.69
CA PHE A 124 7.52 -8.43 -7.12
C PHE A 124 7.74 -9.82 -7.71
N THR A 125 7.77 -9.93 -9.04
CA THR A 125 8.15 -11.16 -9.75
C THR A 125 9.40 -10.93 -10.58
N TYR A 126 10.19 -12.00 -10.78
CA TYR A 126 11.42 -11.94 -11.59
C TYR A 126 11.16 -12.04 -13.09
N SER A 127 10.17 -12.84 -13.50
CA SER A 127 9.90 -13.08 -14.92
C SER A 127 8.42 -13.42 -15.16
N PRO A 128 7.66 -12.53 -15.80
CA PRO A 128 8.04 -11.17 -16.20
C PRO A 128 8.29 -10.28 -14.98
N GLY A 129 9.12 -9.22 -15.12
CA GLY A 129 9.34 -8.25 -14.05
C GLY A 129 8.05 -7.49 -13.74
N SER A 130 7.47 -7.70 -12.56
CA SER A 130 6.28 -6.96 -12.15
C SER A 130 6.30 -6.62 -10.67
N ILE A 131 5.67 -5.49 -10.33
CA ILE A 131 5.37 -5.12 -8.94
C ILE A 131 3.96 -5.60 -8.65
N GLU A 132 3.82 -6.54 -7.73
CA GLU A 132 2.53 -7.10 -7.29
C GLU A 132 1.92 -6.32 -6.12
N PHE A 133 2.79 -5.74 -5.30
CA PHE A 133 2.40 -4.91 -4.17
C PHE A 133 3.47 -3.85 -3.90
N LEU A 134 3.05 -2.63 -3.64
CA LEU A 134 3.90 -1.54 -3.13
C LEU A 134 3.11 -0.73 -2.12
N GLY A 135 3.38 -0.95 -0.85
CA GLY A 135 2.73 -0.26 0.26
C GLY A 135 3.71 0.62 1.02
N VAL A 136 3.31 1.87 1.29
CA VAL A 136 4.04 2.80 2.15
C VAL A 136 3.11 3.29 3.24
N HIS A 137 3.59 3.20 4.48
CA HIS A 137 2.86 3.62 5.66
C HIS A 137 2.37 5.07 5.51
N PRO A 138 1.11 5.40 5.81
CA PRO A 138 0.52 6.71 5.53
C PRO A 138 1.30 7.90 6.06
N GLN A 139 1.95 7.79 7.20
CA GLN A 139 2.78 8.86 7.79
C GLN A 139 4.09 9.12 7.01
N TYR A 140 4.45 8.24 6.07
CA TYR A 140 5.71 8.30 5.31
C TYR A 140 5.49 8.52 3.81
N ARG A 141 4.24 8.68 3.34
CA ARG A 141 3.90 8.78 1.91
C ARG A 141 4.65 9.86 1.14
N ASN A 142 4.95 11.00 1.76
CA ASN A 142 5.61 12.14 1.09
C ASN A 142 7.14 12.16 1.26
N ARG A 143 7.75 11.03 1.57
CA ARG A 143 9.20 10.92 1.79
C ARG A 143 9.95 10.24 0.64
N GLY A 144 9.31 10.05 -0.51
CA GLY A 144 9.94 9.43 -1.68
C GLY A 144 10.20 7.93 -1.57
N LEU A 145 9.59 7.23 -0.61
CA LEU A 145 9.85 5.81 -0.37
C LEU A 145 9.44 4.92 -1.54
N GLN A 146 8.38 5.27 -2.28
CA GLN A 146 7.97 4.52 -3.46
C GLN A 146 9.09 4.51 -4.52
N LYS A 147 9.71 5.68 -4.74
CA LYS A 147 10.86 5.79 -5.64
C LYS A 147 12.04 4.98 -5.11
N LEU A 148 12.31 5.03 -3.82
CA LEU A 148 13.41 4.30 -3.20
C LEU A 148 13.26 2.78 -3.39
N PHE A 149 12.05 2.23 -3.20
CA PHE A 149 11.77 0.82 -3.49
C PHE A 149 11.94 0.48 -4.96
N LEU A 150 11.49 1.36 -5.87
CA LEU A 150 11.67 1.16 -7.30
C LEU A 150 13.16 1.19 -7.68
N ASP A 151 13.93 2.13 -7.14
CA ASP A 151 15.38 2.20 -7.39
C ASP A 151 16.06 0.92 -6.85
N ALA A 152 15.73 0.44 -5.65
CA ALA A 152 16.24 -0.82 -5.12
C ALA A 152 15.89 -2.01 -6.02
N LEU A 153 14.66 -2.07 -6.52
CA LEU A 153 14.22 -3.13 -7.43
C LEU A 153 15.04 -3.12 -8.73
N LEU A 154 15.19 -1.95 -9.35
CA LEU A 154 15.89 -1.79 -10.63
C LEU A 154 17.42 -1.98 -10.53
N GLU A 155 18.02 -1.60 -9.41
CA GLU A 155 19.48 -1.69 -9.25
C GLU A 155 19.93 -3.07 -8.75
N THR A 156 19.13 -3.71 -7.90
CA THR A 156 19.57 -4.92 -7.18
C THR A 156 18.91 -6.19 -7.71
N TYR A 157 17.61 -6.16 -8.00
CA TYR A 157 16.82 -7.38 -8.25
C TYR A 157 16.46 -7.59 -9.72
N LEU A 158 16.13 -6.52 -10.44
CA LEU A 158 15.69 -6.57 -11.84
C LEU A 158 16.46 -5.58 -12.73
N PRO A 159 17.80 -5.61 -12.74
CA PRO A 159 18.61 -4.67 -13.53
C PRO A 159 18.33 -4.83 -15.03
N GLY A 160 18.05 -3.71 -15.69
CA GLY A 160 17.86 -3.65 -17.15
C GLY A 160 16.58 -4.33 -17.65
N GLN A 161 15.66 -4.70 -16.78
CA GLN A 161 14.38 -5.28 -17.16
C GLN A 161 13.29 -4.23 -17.31
N GLU A 162 12.29 -4.53 -18.12
CA GLU A 162 11.02 -3.83 -18.14
C GLU A 162 10.24 -4.23 -16.87
N ILE A 163 9.64 -3.24 -16.20
CA ILE A 163 8.84 -3.47 -15.00
C ILE A 163 7.39 -3.13 -15.30
N SER A 164 6.48 -4.03 -14.94
CA SER A 164 5.04 -3.78 -15.06
C SER A 164 4.37 -3.75 -13.68
N THR A 165 3.23 -3.12 -13.63
CA THR A 165 2.28 -3.19 -12.50
C THR A 165 0.89 -2.90 -13.01
N THR A 166 -0.13 -3.20 -12.20
CA THR A 166 -1.52 -2.88 -12.51
C THR A 166 -2.11 -1.97 -11.44
N THR A 167 -3.01 -1.09 -11.84
CA THR A 167 -3.75 -0.24 -10.92
C THR A 167 -5.13 0.12 -11.51
N PHE A 168 -5.84 1.01 -10.86
CA PHE A 168 -7.15 1.51 -11.28
C PHE A 168 -7.14 2.11 -12.68
N ARG A 169 -8.28 2.07 -13.36
CA ARG A 169 -8.47 2.81 -14.62
C ARG A 169 -8.59 4.30 -14.36
N GLU A 170 -8.43 5.08 -15.41
CA GLU A 170 -8.66 6.52 -15.38
C GLU A 170 -10.07 6.83 -14.88
N GLN A 171 -10.20 7.85 -14.02
CA GLN A 171 -11.44 8.29 -13.38
C GLN A 171 -12.09 7.25 -12.44
N ASP A 172 -11.40 6.22 -12.04
CA ASP A 172 -11.91 5.31 -11.03
C ASP A 172 -11.96 6.02 -9.66
N LYS A 173 -13.13 5.96 -9.02
CA LYS A 173 -13.34 6.60 -7.71
C LYS A 173 -12.55 5.97 -6.56
N ALA A 174 -12.06 4.74 -6.77
CA ALA A 174 -11.22 4.05 -5.80
C ALA A 174 -9.74 4.44 -5.92
N ASP A 175 -9.34 5.12 -7.01
CA ASP A 175 -7.97 5.62 -7.15
C ASP A 175 -7.72 6.77 -6.18
N THR A 176 -6.84 6.55 -5.23
CA THR A 176 -6.39 7.55 -4.25
C THR A 176 -5.06 8.20 -4.62
N GLY A 177 -4.73 8.25 -5.91
CA GLY A 177 -3.51 8.85 -6.46
C GLY A 177 -2.42 7.84 -6.85
N HIS A 178 -2.76 6.56 -6.94
CA HIS A 178 -1.82 5.52 -7.39
C HIS A 178 -1.40 5.70 -8.84
N ARG A 179 -2.31 6.10 -9.73
CA ARG A 179 -1.99 6.38 -11.13
C ARG A 179 -1.00 7.53 -11.27
N ASP A 180 -1.27 8.65 -10.59
CA ASP A 180 -0.40 9.82 -10.61
C ASP A 180 0.99 9.48 -10.08
N MET A 181 1.08 8.69 -9.02
CA MET A 181 2.33 8.23 -8.46
C MET A 181 3.12 7.39 -9.48
N LEU A 182 2.48 6.44 -10.18
CA LEU A 182 3.14 5.63 -11.20
C LEU A 182 3.64 6.49 -12.37
N LEU A 183 2.84 7.44 -12.85
CA LEU A 183 3.25 8.39 -13.90
C LEU A 183 4.46 9.23 -13.47
N GLN A 184 4.48 9.72 -12.23
CA GLN A 184 5.61 10.46 -11.65
C GLN A 184 6.88 9.60 -11.53
N LEU A 185 6.72 8.29 -11.32
CA LEU A 185 7.83 7.33 -11.30
C LEU A 185 8.31 6.94 -12.71
N GLY A 186 7.67 7.45 -13.77
CA GLY A 186 8.06 7.23 -15.16
C GLY A 186 7.38 6.02 -15.83
N PHE A 187 6.41 5.41 -15.19
CA PHE A 187 5.59 4.38 -15.84
C PHE A 187 4.70 5.00 -16.93
N ALA A 188 4.50 4.24 -18.01
CA ALA A 188 3.57 4.58 -19.07
C ALA A 188 2.34 3.66 -19.03
N GLU A 189 1.18 4.22 -19.30
CA GLU A 189 -0.07 3.48 -19.41
C GLU A 189 -0.04 2.52 -20.59
N LYS A 190 -0.60 1.35 -20.41
CA LYS A 190 -0.74 0.29 -21.40
C LYS A 190 -2.19 -0.19 -21.45
N GLU A 191 -2.38 -1.47 -21.78
CA GLU A 191 -3.68 -2.08 -22.01
C GLU A 191 -4.60 -2.04 -20.77
N LEU A 192 -5.89 -1.97 -21.07
CA LEU A 192 -6.95 -2.15 -20.07
C LEU A 192 -7.13 -3.65 -19.80
N LEU A 193 -7.22 -4.00 -18.54
CA LEU A 193 -7.35 -5.36 -18.05
C LEU A 193 -8.61 -5.52 -17.20
N THR A 194 -8.92 -6.76 -16.83
CA THR A 194 -9.88 -7.09 -15.78
C THR A 194 -9.23 -8.15 -14.90
N GLU A 195 -8.96 -7.81 -13.65
CA GLU A 195 -8.33 -8.70 -12.69
C GLU A 195 -9.26 -8.89 -11.50
N PHE A 196 -9.44 -10.12 -11.06
CA PHE A 196 -10.37 -10.48 -9.97
C PHE A 196 -11.78 -9.91 -10.16
N GLY A 197 -12.25 -9.80 -11.43
CA GLY A 197 -13.53 -9.18 -11.76
C GLY A 197 -13.58 -7.67 -11.69
N TYR A 198 -12.45 -7.01 -11.42
CA TYR A 198 -12.35 -5.56 -11.33
C TYR A 198 -11.62 -4.97 -12.56
N PRO A 199 -12.10 -3.83 -13.11
CA PRO A 199 -11.43 -3.14 -14.20
C PRO A 199 -10.11 -2.53 -13.76
N THR A 200 -9.00 -2.96 -14.33
CA THR A 200 -7.65 -2.44 -14.07
C THR A 200 -6.98 -1.94 -15.34
N GLN A 201 -5.84 -1.29 -15.18
CA GLN A 201 -4.98 -0.85 -16.26
C GLN A 201 -3.53 -1.23 -15.95
N ARG A 202 -2.84 -1.78 -16.95
CA ARG A 202 -1.42 -2.08 -16.87
C ARG A 202 -0.61 -0.81 -17.08
N PHE A 203 0.45 -0.70 -16.30
CA PHE A 203 1.50 0.33 -16.39
C PHE A 203 2.83 -0.34 -16.60
N VAL A 204 3.68 0.27 -17.41
CA VAL A 204 4.99 -0.29 -17.76
C VAL A 204 6.07 0.77 -17.65
N LEU A 205 7.15 0.43 -16.96
CA LEU A 205 8.39 1.19 -16.93
C LEU A 205 9.39 0.50 -17.85
N PRO A 206 9.81 1.13 -18.95
CA PRO A 206 10.81 0.57 -19.85
C PRO A 206 12.17 0.46 -19.17
N PRO A 207 13.04 -0.46 -19.59
CA PRO A 207 14.40 -0.55 -19.09
C PRO A 207 15.16 0.74 -19.34
N LYS A 208 15.95 1.20 -18.35
CA LYS A 208 16.85 2.33 -18.56
C LYS A 208 17.83 2.00 -19.69
N LYS A 209 17.91 2.83 -20.73
CA LYS A 209 18.91 2.70 -21.78
C LYS A 209 20.30 2.91 -21.17
N GLN A 210 21.26 2.06 -21.55
CA GLN A 210 22.64 2.11 -21.03
C GLN A 210 23.43 3.40 -21.36
N GLU A 211 22.83 4.37 -22.06
CA GLU A 211 23.48 5.60 -22.46
C GLU A 211 23.58 6.67 -21.37
N ASP A 212 22.82 6.54 -20.29
CA ASP A 212 22.79 7.57 -19.22
C ASP A 212 23.87 7.39 -18.14
N ILE A 213 24.74 6.37 -18.25
CA ILE A 213 25.77 6.05 -17.23
C ILE A 213 27.11 6.73 -17.49
N GLN A 214 27.30 7.41 -18.63
CA GLN A 214 28.63 7.98 -19.01
C GLN A 214 28.79 9.48 -18.74
N HIS A 215 27.82 10.21 -18.20
CA HIS A 215 27.98 11.62 -17.89
C HIS A 215 27.35 11.96 -16.52
N GLY A 216 28.03 11.60 -15.46
CA GLY A 216 27.73 12.00 -14.10
C GLY A 216 28.99 12.00 -13.26
#